data_1a84a327194d7e431a7d0f09e006db68
#
_entry.id   1a84a327194d7e431a7d0f09e006db68
#
_cell.length_a   1.000
_cell.length_b   1.000
_cell.length_c   1.000
_cell.angle_alpha   90.00
_cell.angle_beta   90.00
_cell.angle_gamma   90.00
#
_symmetry.space_group_name_H-M   'P 1'
#
loop_
_entity.id
_entity.type
_entity.pdbx_description
1 polymer ?
#
loop_
_entity_poly.entity_id
_entity_poly.type
_entity_poly.pdbx_seq_one_letter_code
_entity_poly.pdbx_strand_id
1 'polypeptide(L)'
;MDADVVVVGAGLAGLVAACEVADRGGAVVLLDQESEADLGGQAWWSFGGLFLVDSPEQRRMGIRDSVDLAWQDWQGTAGWDRLTAPDGGPGPDHWGREWARSYVDWAAGEKRDWLRAQGVSFFPVVGWAERGDGTSGGHGNSVPRFHIPWGTGTGVVAPFERRIREHMAGGRVVYLPRHRVDELVTTGGVVSGVRGSVLAEDDSPRGVASSREVVGSFEYGAQAVLVASGGIGGNHDLVRANWPERLGTPPATMLTGVPAYVDGRMLGITEAAGGTVVNRDRMWHYVEGVRNWDPVWPGHAIRILPGPSSLWFDARGDRLPSPYLPGFDTLGTLDHLRHTGFDHSWFVLNRSLVGKEFALSGSEQNLDLTERRYRDVLRRPVTPVPPAVQAFLEHGEDWLTADTIGGLVARMNELEPDTPIDPAHLERQVVERDRQVDNPFTKDAQVAAIRVARRYRGDRLTKRAFPPHRILDPKHGPLVAVRLRVLSRKTLGGLHTDLGGRVLGADGTPVPGLYAAGEVSGFG
;
A
#
# COMPACT_ATOMS: atom_id res chain seq x y z
N MET A 1 6.84 -9.09 34.67
CA MET A 1 7.82 -8.02 34.34
C MET A 1 7.01 -6.76 34.14
N ASP A 2 7.35 -5.71 34.86
CA ASP A 2 6.65 -4.43 34.74
C ASP A 2 7.50 -3.48 33.91
N ALA A 3 6.85 -2.76 32.99
CA ALA A 3 7.48 -1.78 32.13
C ALA A 3 6.71 -0.44 32.23
N ASP A 4 7.31 0.65 31.77
CA ASP A 4 6.54 1.89 31.61
C ASP A 4 5.53 1.74 30.47
N VAL A 5 5.95 1.12 29.35
CA VAL A 5 5.08 0.87 28.20
C VAL A 5 5.24 -0.55 27.66
N VAL A 6 4.13 -1.23 27.42
CA VAL A 6 4.08 -2.42 26.58
C VAL A 6 3.66 -2.00 25.17
N VAL A 7 4.47 -2.36 24.17
CA VAL A 7 4.16 -2.15 22.74
C VAL A 7 3.80 -3.49 22.09
N VAL A 8 2.62 -3.57 21.49
CA VAL A 8 2.10 -4.78 20.83
C VAL A 8 2.23 -4.64 19.32
N GLY A 9 3.15 -5.38 18.75
CA GLY A 9 3.51 -5.38 17.33
C GLY A 9 4.86 -4.68 17.08
N ALA A 10 5.83 -5.43 16.56
CA ALA A 10 7.18 -4.95 16.20
C ALA A 10 7.28 -4.51 14.73
N GLY A 11 6.17 -4.06 14.13
CA GLY A 11 6.14 -3.35 12.86
C GLY A 11 6.73 -1.94 12.99
N LEU A 12 6.82 -1.20 11.87
CA LEU A 12 7.46 0.13 11.84
C LEU A 12 6.91 1.08 12.93
N ALA A 13 5.58 1.12 13.14
CA ALA A 13 4.97 1.99 14.14
C ALA A 13 5.40 1.61 15.58
N GLY A 14 5.42 0.31 15.87
CA GLY A 14 5.88 -0.19 17.19
C GLY A 14 7.36 0.09 17.43
N LEU A 15 8.21 -0.11 16.41
CA LEU A 15 9.64 0.21 16.48
C LEU A 15 9.88 1.69 16.77
N VAL A 16 9.18 2.58 16.04
CA VAL A 16 9.28 4.04 16.26
C VAL A 16 8.85 4.39 17.68
N ALA A 17 7.69 3.90 18.11
CA ALA A 17 7.16 4.19 19.45
C ALA A 17 8.10 3.69 20.55
N ALA A 18 8.58 2.45 20.45
CA ALA A 18 9.52 1.89 21.43
C ALA A 18 10.83 2.69 21.50
N CYS A 19 11.38 3.11 20.35
CA CYS A 19 12.56 3.99 20.32
C CYS A 19 12.27 5.33 21.01
N GLU A 20 11.15 5.98 20.72
CA GLU A 20 10.83 7.29 21.28
C GLU A 20 10.59 7.25 22.80
N VAL A 21 10.00 6.18 23.32
CA VAL A 21 9.86 5.96 24.77
C VAL A 21 11.23 5.72 25.42
N ALA A 22 12.04 4.83 24.83
CA ALA A 22 13.36 4.48 25.36
C ALA A 22 14.35 5.66 25.36
N ASP A 23 14.33 6.51 24.31
CA ASP A 23 15.15 7.73 24.24
C ASP A 23 14.81 8.73 25.34
N ARG A 24 13.55 8.73 25.83
CA ARG A 24 13.10 9.54 26.97
C ARG A 24 13.34 8.88 28.32
N GLY A 25 14.02 7.72 28.33
CA GLY A 25 14.41 7.00 29.54
C GLY A 25 13.39 5.99 30.04
N GLY A 26 12.27 5.79 29.35
CA GLY A 26 11.25 4.80 29.71
C GLY A 26 11.71 3.37 29.43
N ALA A 27 11.19 2.43 30.23
CA ALA A 27 11.36 0.99 30.02
C ALA A 27 10.25 0.43 29.13
N VAL A 28 10.62 -0.32 28.11
CA VAL A 28 9.68 -0.86 27.12
C VAL A 28 9.76 -2.38 27.04
N VAL A 29 8.60 -3.03 27.05
CA VAL A 29 8.45 -4.42 26.57
C VAL A 29 7.80 -4.37 25.20
N LEU A 30 8.52 -4.84 24.15
CA LEU A 30 8.06 -4.92 22.77
C LEU A 30 7.71 -6.37 22.44
N LEU A 31 6.46 -6.63 22.09
CA LEU A 31 5.92 -7.97 21.84
C LEU A 31 5.57 -8.14 20.36
N ASP A 32 5.88 -9.30 19.81
CA ASP A 32 5.39 -9.70 18.49
C ASP A 32 5.05 -11.19 18.45
N GLN A 33 4.01 -11.56 17.72
CA GLN A 33 3.64 -12.96 17.53
C GLN A 33 4.56 -13.67 16.52
N GLU A 34 5.24 -12.93 15.65
CA GLU A 34 6.19 -13.47 14.68
C GLU A 34 7.59 -13.65 15.26
N SER A 35 8.44 -14.31 14.50
CA SER A 35 9.85 -14.50 14.86
C SER A 35 10.66 -13.20 14.68
N GLU A 36 11.88 -13.17 15.19
CA GLU A 36 12.79 -12.03 14.99
C GLU A 36 13.05 -11.73 13.50
N ALA A 37 12.90 -12.73 12.63
CA ALA A 37 13.03 -12.55 11.19
C ALA A 37 12.04 -11.52 10.64
N ASP A 38 10.85 -11.38 11.23
CA ASP A 38 9.79 -10.48 10.79
C ASP A 38 9.82 -9.07 11.41
N LEU A 39 10.88 -8.73 12.15
CA LEU A 39 11.07 -7.41 12.72
C LEU A 39 10.93 -6.32 11.65
N GLY A 40 10.09 -5.30 11.91
CA GLY A 40 9.70 -4.28 10.93
C GLY A 40 8.37 -4.54 10.23
N GLY A 41 7.82 -5.75 10.35
CA GLY A 41 6.50 -6.14 9.87
C GLY A 41 6.28 -5.90 8.37
N GLN A 42 5.05 -5.60 7.97
CA GLN A 42 4.71 -5.39 6.56
C GLN A 42 5.42 -4.19 5.90
N ALA A 43 5.94 -3.24 6.68
CA ALA A 43 6.67 -2.09 6.14
C ALA A 43 7.95 -2.51 5.42
N TRP A 44 8.58 -3.60 5.84
CA TRP A 44 9.76 -4.18 5.21
C TRP A 44 9.50 -4.56 3.74
N TRP A 45 8.32 -5.12 3.45
CA TRP A 45 7.90 -5.57 2.11
C TRP A 45 7.48 -4.43 1.18
N SER A 46 7.39 -3.20 1.71
CA SER A 46 6.87 -2.07 0.93
C SER A 46 7.91 -1.50 -0.04
N PHE A 47 7.43 -0.82 -1.09
CA PHE A 47 8.27 0.05 -1.91
C PHE A 47 8.79 1.26 -1.11
N GLY A 48 8.19 1.54 0.05
CA GLY A 48 8.65 2.50 1.05
C GLY A 48 8.38 3.96 0.72
N GLY A 49 7.64 4.28 -0.33
CA GLY A 49 7.40 5.66 -0.73
C GLY A 49 6.74 6.51 0.35
N LEU A 50 7.24 7.72 0.54
CA LEU A 50 6.81 8.65 1.57
C LEU A 50 6.24 9.92 0.96
N PHE A 51 5.15 10.41 1.55
CA PHE A 51 4.50 11.67 1.19
C PHE A 51 5.25 12.83 1.83
N LEU A 52 5.77 13.76 1.02
CA LEU A 52 6.36 15.02 1.45
C LEU A 52 5.81 16.16 0.59
N VAL A 53 5.70 17.34 1.17
CA VAL A 53 5.15 18.54 0.54
C VAL A 53 6.23 19.62 0.45
N ASP A 54 6.35 20.24 -0.72
CA ASP A 54 7.31 21.32 -1.02
C ASP A 54 8.75 20.97 -0.61
N SER A 55 9.15 19.72 -0.83
CA SER A 55 10.48 19.21 -0.47
C SER A 55 11.59 19.81 -1.34
N PRO A 56 12.86 19.81 -0.88
CA PRO A 56 14.00 20.18 -1.71
C PRO A 56 14.11 19.33 -2.99
N GLU A 57 13.68 18.06 -2.96
CA GLU A 57 13.63 17.17 -4.10
C GLU A 57 12.60 17.65 -5.13
N GLN A 58 11.40 18.04 -4.69
CA GLN A 58 10.36 18.61 -5.56
C GLN A 58 10.84 19.92 -6.20
N ARG A 59 11.39 20.85 -5.43
CA ARG A 59 11.90 22.13 -5.92
C ARG A 59 12.97 21.94 -7.00
N ARG A 60 13.93 21.01 -6.80
CA ARG A 60 14.97 20.68 -7.81
C ARG A 60 14.39 20.09 -9.10
N MET A 61 13.25 19.42 -9.01
CA MET A 61 12.53 18.87 -10.16
C MET A 61 11.61 19.87 -10.85
N GLY A 62 11.52 21.11 -10.32
CA GLY A 62 10.63 22.16 -10.82
C GLY A 62 9.16 21.97 -10.44
N ILE A 63 8.90 21.14 -9.43
CA ILE A 63 7.57 20.93 -8.88
C ILE A 63 7.29 22.06 -7.88
N ARG A 64 6.18 22.77 -8.10
CA ARG A 64 5.66 23.78 -7.17
C ARG A 64 4.56 23.14 -6.34
N ASP A 65 4.78 23.06 -5.05
CA ASP A 65 3.84 22.47 -4.09
C ASP A 65 3.64 23.44 -2.90
N SER A 66 2.59 23.23 -2.13
CA SER A 66 2.29 23.97 -0.91
C SER A 66 1.41 23.16 0.03
N VAL A 67 1.35 23.56 1.30
CA VAL A 67 0.44 22.98 2.29
C VAL A 67 -1.02 23.08 1.81
N ASP A 68 -1.43 24.24 1.30
CA ASP A 68 -2.81 24.46 0.86
C ASP A 68 -3.17 23.58 -0.32
N LEU A 69 -2.27 23.44 -1.31
CA LEU A 69 -2.48 22.54 -2.46
C LEU A 69 -2.55 21.09 -2.01
N ALA A 70 -1.64 20.67 -1.13
CA ALA A 70 -1.61 19.31 -0.60
C ALA A 70 -2.85 18.98 0.22
N TRP A 71 -3.33 19.94 1.01
CA TRP A 71 -4.55 19.80 1.79
C TRP A 71 -5.80 19.71 0.90
N GLN A 72 -5.88 20.57 -0.13
CA GLN A 72 -6.95 20.53 -1.12
C GLN A 72 -7.00 19.16 -1.84
N ASP A 73 -5.83 18.64 -2.28
CA ASP A 73 -5.72 17.34 -2.92
C ASP A 73 -6.15 16.20 -1.99
N TRP A 74 -5.75 16.27 -0.71
CA TRP A 74 -6.13 15.28 0.30
C TRP A 74 -7.64 15.27 0.53
N GLN A 75 -8.24 16.45 0.75
CA GLN A 75 -9.68 16.58 0.93
C GLN A 75 -10.47 16.06 -0.29
N GLY A 76 -9.96 16.30 -1.50
CA GLY A 76 -10.57 15.85 -2.74
C GLY A 76 -10.60 14.34 -2.91
N THR A 77 -9.76 13.57 -2.18
CA THR A 77 -9.65 12.11 -2.32
C THR A 77 -10.13 11.36 -1.08
N ALA A 78 -10.13 11.99 0.10
CA ALA A 78 -10.37 11.33 1.37
C ALA A 78 -11.80 10.77 1.55
N GLY A 79 -12.81 11.38 0.89
CA GLY A 79 -14.19 10.91 0.95
C GLY A 79 -14.80 11.00 2.36
N TRP A 80 -14.49 12.06 3.11
CA TRP A 80 -15.04 12.29 4.45
C TRP A 80 -16.51 12.68 4.38
N ASP A 81 -17.39 11.69 4.45
CA ASP A 81 -18.84 11.83 4.41
C ASP A 81 -19.51 11.62 5.79
N ARG A 82 -18.72 11.28 6.81
CA ARG A 82 -19.14 10.96 8.19
C ARG A 82 -18.44 11.86 9.23
N LEU A 83 -18.26 13.15 8.95
CA LEU A 83 -17.59 14.12 9.85
C LEU A 83 -18.42 14.46 11.09
N THR A 84 -19.74 14.41 10.97
CA THR A 84 -20.68 14.76 12.05
C THR A 84 -21.56 13.55 12.35
N ALA A 85 -21.70 13.23 13.62
CA ALA A 85 -22.62 12.20 14.08
C ALA A 85 -24.09 12.69 14.05
N PRO A 86 -25.10 11.80 14.08
CA PRO A 86 -26.52 12.17 14.03
C PRO A 86 -26.97 13.10 15.17
N ASP A 87 -26.29 13.07 16.31
CA ASP A 87 -26.53 13.92 17.48
C ASP A 87 -25.85 15.30 17.38
N GLY A 88 -25.13 15.57 16.27
CA GLY A 88 -24.37 16.80 16.03
C GLY A 88 -22.95 16.80 16.59
N GLY A 89 -22.53 15.74 17.25
CA GLY A 89 -21.15 15.56 17.74
C GLY A 89 -20.16 15.15 16.63
N PRO A 90 -18.89 14.90 17.00
CA PRO A 90 -17.86 14.38 16.09
C PRO A 90 -18.24 13.00 15.54
N GLY A 91 -18.31 12.87 14.21
CA GLY A 91 -18.56 11.61 13.54
C GLY A 91 -17.28 10.76 13.35
N PRO A 92 -17.42 9.55 12.76
CA PRO A 92 -16.32 8.63 12.57
C PRO A 92 -15.12 9.19 11.79
N ASP A 93 -15.33 10.15 10.89
CA ASP A 93 -14.26 10.76 10.08
C ASP A 93 -13.57 11.96 10.76
N HIS A 94 -14.09 12.42 11.91
CA HIS A 94 -13.59 13.63 12.56
C HIS A 94 -12.09 13.55 12.85
N TRP A 95 -11.67 12.55 13.63
CA TRP A 95 -10.27 12.40 13.99
C TRP A 95 -9.40 11.99 12.80
N GLY A 96 -9.93 11.22 11.85
CA GLY A 96 -9.24 10.92 10.59
C GLY A 96 -8.87 12.19 9.81
N ARG A 97 -9.78 13.19 9.77
CA ARG A 97 -9.52 14.50 9.16
C ARG A 97 -8.46 15.30 9.93
N GLU A 98 -8.54 15.33 11.26
CA GLU A 98 -7.57 16.03 12.11
C GLU A 98 -6.16 15.40 11.99
N TRP A 99 -6.07 14.06 11.98
CA TRP A 99 -4.83 13.35 11.69
C TRP A 99 -4.26 13.68 10.30
N ALA A 100 -5.10 13.71 9.27
CA ALA A 100 -4.67 14.05 7.92
C ALA A 100 -4.13 15.49 7.84
N ARG A 101 -4.79 16.44 8.52
CA ARG A 101 -4.30 17.83 8.59
C ARG A 101 -2.95 17.91 9.28
N SER A 102 -2.83 17.32 10.45
CA SER A 102 -1.58 17.26 11.21
C SER A 102 -0.45 16.62 10.39
N TYR A 103 -0.78 15.54 9.64
CA TYR A 103 0.19 14.85 8.79
C TYR A 103 0.65 15.68 7.59
N VAL A 104 -0.25 16.42 6.93
CA VAL A 104 0.10 17.32 5.82
C VAL A 104 1.01 18.45 6.31
N ASP A 105 0.67 19.05 7.45
CA ASP A 105 1.49 20.10 8.06
C ASP A 105 2.90 19.59 8.41
N TRP A 106 2.99 18.41 9.02
CA TRP A 106 4.27 17.77 9.33
C TRP A 106 5.05 17.38 8.07
N ALA A 107 4.37 16.90 7.02
CA ALA A 107 5.00 16.52 5.76
C ALA A 107 5.57 17.71 4.98
N ALA A 108 5.04 18.90 5.20
CA ALA A 108 5.56 20.16 4.67
C ALA A 108 6.65 20.79 5.55
N GLY A 109 6.65 20.43 6.83
CA GLY A 109 7.57 20.94 7.86
C GLY A 109 8.71 19.97 8.17
N GLU A 110 8.69 19.44 9.37
CA GLU A 110 9.83 18.73 9.99
C GLU A 110 10.04 17.30 9.50
N LYS A 111 9.03 16.63 8.93
CA LYS A 111 9.05 15.20 8.63
C LYS A 111 10.29 14.75 7.86
N ARG A 112 10.66 15.51 6.81
CA ARG A 112 11.80 15.13 5.97
C ARG A 112 13.11 15.16 6.74
N ASP A 113 13.34 16.21 7.52
CA ASP A 113 14.58 16.38 8.27
C ASP A 113 14.64 15.42 9.45
N TRP A 114 13.51 15.16 10.11
CA TRP A 114 13.40 14.12 11.12
C TRP A 114 13.76 12.74 10.56
N LEU A 115 13.23 12.35 9.39
CA LEU A 115 13.56 11.09 8.74
C LEU A 115 15.05 11.00 8.38
N ARG A 116 15.64 12.10 7.90
CA ARG A 116 17.08 12.16 7.59
C ARG A 116 17.94 12.03 8.85
N ALA A 117 17.53 12.62 9.95
CA ALA A 117 18.20 12.46 11.24
C ALA A 117 18.19 11.02 11.73
N GLN A 118 17.13 10.25 11.40
CA GLN A 118 17.07 8.80 11.64
C GLN A 118 17.99 7.99 10.69
N GLY A 119 18.50 8.58 9.61
CA GLY A 119 19.33 7.91 8.62
C GLY A 119 18.60 7.49 7.33
N VAL A 120 17.34 7.88 7.16
CA VAL A 120 16.59 7.66 5.91
C VAL A 120 17.11 8.64 4.85
N SER A 121 17.40 8.15 3.66
CA SER A 121 17.81 8.96 2.52
C SER A 121 16.88 8.71 1.32
N PHE A 122 16.72 9.73 0.46
CA PHE A 122 15.76 9.70 -0.63
C PHE A 122 16.41 9.61 -2.00
N PHE A 123 15.76 8.88 -2.89
CA PHE A 123 16.06 8.91 -4.31
C PHE A 123 15.76 10.30 -4.88
N PRO A 124 16.59 10.85 -5.79
CA PRO A 124 16.49 12.26 -6.19
C PRO A 124 15.30 12.59 -7.09
N VAL A 125 14.56 11.60 -7.58
CA VAL A 125 13.38 11.80 -8.44
C VAL A 125 12.11 11.56 -7.65
N VAL A 126 11.24 12.57 -7.63
CA VAL A 126 9.92 12.48 -7.01
C VAL A 126 8.94 11.90 -8.02
N GLY A 127 8.18 10.88 -7.62
CA GLY A 127 7.21 10.19 -8.47
C GLY A 127 5.75 10.50 -8.10
N TRP A 128 4.88 9.81 -8.80
CA TRP A 128 3.46 9.73 -8.50
C TRP A 128 3.17 8.43 -7.77
N ALA A 129 2.38 8.48 -6.69
CA ALA A 129 1.71 7.28 -6.18
C ALA A 129 0.51 6.95 -7.07
N GLU A 130 -0.32 7.96 -7.30
CA GLU A 130 -1.42 8.00 -8.25
C GLU A 130 -1.56 9.44 -8.75
N ARG A 131 -2.12 9.62 -9.95
CA ARG A 131 -2.29 10.97 -10.51
C ARG A 131 -3.61 11.58 -10.08
N GLY A 132 -4.65 10.73 -9.88
CA GLY A 132 -6.01 11.18 -9.66
C GLY A 132 -6.61 11.85 -10.91
N ASP A 133 -7.89 12.13 -10.89
CA ASP A 133 -8.59 12.96 -11.87
C ASP A 133 -10.04 13.30 -11.50
N GLY A 134 -10.44 13.03 -10.27
CA GLY A 134 -11.72 13.42 -9.73
C GLY A 134 -12.79 12.34 -9.63
N THR A 135 -12.51 11.07 -9.98
CA THR A 135 -13.52 10.01 -9.88
C THR A 135 -13.80 9.54 -8.46
N SER A 136 -12.82 9.63 -7.56
CA SER A 136 -12.99 9.30 -6.13
C SER A 136 -13.46 10.49 -5.26
N GLY A 137 -14.12 11.48 -5.85
CA GLY A 137 -14.69 12.61 -5.14
C GLY A 137 -13.91 13.92 -5.26
N GLY A 138 -12.73 13.90 -5.87
CA GLY A 138 -11.89 15.07 -6.10
C GLY A 138 -10.79 14.80 -7.13
N HIS A 139 -10.01 15.81 -7.46
CA HIS A 139 -9.00 15.73 -8.52
C HIS A 139 -7.71 14.99 -8.13
N GLY A 140 -7.57 14.48 -6.90
CA GLY A 140 -6.40 13.73 -6.43
C GLY A 140 -5.12 14.57 -6.40
N ASN A 141 -3.97 13.93 -6.64
CA ASN A 141 -2.69 14.61 -6.58
C ASN A 141 -2.49 15.59 -7.74
N SER A 142 -2.43 16.89 -7.44
CA SER A 142 -2.11 17.93 -8.42
C SER A 142 -0.64 17.90 -8.86
N VAL A 143 0.25 17.44 -8.00
CA VAL A 143 1.70 17.36 -8.25
C VAL A 143 2.30 16.05 -7.70
N PRO A 144 3.47 15.62 -8.21
CA PRO A 144 4.18 14.47 -7.67
C PRO A 144 4.61 14.70 -6.21
N ARG A 145 4.27 13.77 -5.30
CA ARG A 145 4.65 13.82 -3.87
C ARG A 145 5.25 12.52 -3.35
N PHE A 146 5.42 11.52 -4.21
CA PHE A 146 5.90 10.20 -3.83
C PHE A 146 7.43 10.18 -3.82
N HIS A 147 8.02 10.21 -2.61
CA HIS A 147 9.47 10.19 -2.40
C HIS A 147 9.91 8.77 -2.06
N ILE A 148 10.71 8.17 -2.93
CA ILE A 148 11.22 6.82 -2.75
C ILE A 148 12.46 6.89 -1.85
N PRO A 149 12.53 6.16 -0.72
CA PRO A 149 13.75 6.06 0.07
C PRO A 149 14.74 5.09 -0.58
N TRP A 150 16.02 5.37 -0.44
CA TRP A 150 17.05 4.38 -0.71
C TRP A 150 16.92 3.21 0.28
N GLY A 151 16.88 2.01 -0.25
CA GLY A 151 16.60 0.81 0.53
C GLY A 151 15.11 0.43 0.56
N THR A 152 14.22 1.18 -0.13
CA THR A 152 12.78 0.91 -0.14
C THR A 152 12.19 0.83 1.28
N GLY A 153 11.25 -0.08 1.55
CA GLY A 153 10.71 -0.32 2.90
C GLY A 153 11.77 -0.73 3.91
N THR A 154 12.73 -1.54 3.48
CA THR A 154 13.86 -1.95 4.34
C THR A 154 14.71 -0.76 4.76
N GLY A 155 14.90 0.22 3.87
CA GLY A 155 15.64 1.45 4.18
C GLY A 155 14.92 2.39 5.14
N VAL A 156 13.60 2.26 5.29
CA VAL A 156 12.80 2.96 6.30
C VAL A 156 12.85 2.23 7.65
N VAL A 157 12.79 0.91 7.64
CA VAL A 157 12.78 0.07 8.86
C VAL A 157 14.15 0.00 9.53
N ALA A 158 15.21 -0.18 8.75
CA ALA A 158 16.56 -0.46 9.27
C ALA A 158 17.11 0.58 10.30
N PRO A 159 16.87 1.89 10.19
CA PRO A 159 17.30 2.84 11.22
C PRO A 159 16.67 2.56 12.59
N PHE A 160 15.39 2.21 12.63
CA PHE A 160 14.66 1.95 13.88
C PHE A 160 15.00 0.56 14.43
N GLU A 161 15.20 -0.43 13.58
CA GLU A 161 15.73 -1.74 14.00
C GLU A 161 17.09 -1.58 14.70
N ARG A 162 18.01 -0.79 14.14
CA ARG A 162 19.30 -0.50 14.77
C ARG A 162 19.13 0.16 16.14
N ARG A 163 18.29 1.22 16.24
CA ARG A 163 18.01 1.91 17.52
C ARG A 163 17.43 0.97 18.57
N ILE A 164 16.48 0.10 18.16
CA ILE A 164 15.92 -0.92 19.07
C ILE A 164 17.02 -1.83 19.60
N ARG A 165 17.93 -2.33 18.76
CA ARG A 165 19.05 -3.17 19.19
C ARG A 165 20.00 -2.43 20.15
N GLU A 166 20.23 -1.15 19.93
CA GLU A 166 21.01 -0.29 20.85
C GLU A 166 20.30 -0.14 22.22
N HIS A 167 18.99 0.09 22.24
CA HIS A 167 18.21 0.16 23.47
C HIS A 167 18.07 -1.19 24.17
N MET A 168 18.02 -2.30 23.44
CA MET A 168 18.08 -3.65 24.00
C MET A 168 19.42 -3.88 24.72
N ALA A 169 20.54 -3.54 24.07
CA ALA A 169 21.87 -3.62 24.67
C ALA A 169 22.01 -2.71 25.90
N GLY A 170 21.33 -1.58 25.93
CA GLY A 170 21.27 -0.64 27.06
C GLY A 170 20.24 -1.02 28.12
N GLY A 171 19.50 -2.11 27.98
CA GLY A 171 18.50 -2.59 28.95
C GLY A 171 17.24 -1.75 29.07
N ARG A 172 16.98 -0.86 28.11
CA ARG A 172 15.75 -0.02 28.02
C ARG A 172 14.60 -0.70 27.30
N VAL A 173 14.91 -1.58 26.37
CA VAL A 173 13.91 -2.34 25.61
C VAL A 173 14.15 -3.83 25.81
N VAL A 174 13.09 -4.55 26.14
CA VAL A 174 13.04 -6.02 26.10
C VAL A 174 12.16 -6.40 24.91
N TYR A 175 12.76 -6.97 23.86
CA TYR A 175 12.03 -7.48 22.72
C TYR A 175 11.75 -8.98 22.90
N LEU A 176 10.48 -9.35 22.79
CA LEU A 176 9.99 -10.71 22.95
C LEU A 176 9.22 -11.14 21.70
N PRO A 177 9.92 -11.73 20.72
CA PRO A 177 9.26 -12.40 19.59
C PRO A 177 8.48 -13.62 20.10
N ARG A 178 7.61 -14.18 19.26
CA ARG A 178 6.79 -15.35 19.58
C ARG A 178 5.86 -15.17 20.78
N HIS A 179 5.58 -13.90 21.15
CA HIS A 179 4.65 -13.53 22.23
C HIS A 179 3.39 -12.92 21.63
N ARG A 180 2.34 -13.75 21.50
CA ARG A 180 1.05 -13.34 20.94
C ARG A 180 0.15 -12.80 22.05
N VAL A 181 -0.22 -11.54 21.97
CA VAL A 181 -1.20 -10.93 22.88
C VAL A 181 -2.60 -11.45 22.57
N ASP A 182 -3.28 -11.97 23.57
CA ASP A 182 -4.63 -12.51 23.47
C ASP A 182 -5.66 -11.67 24.25
N GLU A 183 -5.21 -10.82 25.20
CA GLU A 183 -6.06 -10.00 26.05
C GLU A 183 -5.34 -8.72 26.51
N LEU A 184 -6.09 -7.62 26.64
CA LEU A 184 -5.68 -6.41 27.35
C LEU A 184 -6.18 -6.49 28.79
N VAL A 185 -5.26 -6.45 29.76
CA VAL A 185 -5.59 -6.53 31.20
C VAL A 185 -6.08 -5.17 31.68
N THR A 186 -7.25 -5.13 32.30
CA THR A 186 -7.86 -3.91 32.85
C THR A 186 -7.96 -3.99 34.36
N THR A 187 -7.49 -2.97 35.05
CA THR A 187 -7.57 -2.85 36.52
C THR A 187 -8.20 -1.51 36.90
N GLY A 188 -9.35 -1.55 37.55
CA GLY A 188 -10.05 -0.32 37.97
C GLY A 188 -10.46 0.58 36.79
N GLY A 189 -10.75 0.03 35.63
CA GLY A 189 -11.11 0.79 34.42
C GLY A 189 -9.91 1.36 33.63
N VAL A 190 -8.68 1.01 34.03
CA VAL A 190 -7.44 1.40 33.35
C VAL A 190 -6.82 0.18 32.69
N VAL A 191 -6.40 0.27 31.43
CA VAL A 191 -5.60 -0.77 30.79
C VAL A 191 -4.21 -0.73 31.41
N SER A 192 -3.86 -1.80 32.13
CA SER A 192 -2.67 -1.88 32.98
C SER A 192 -1.68 -2.97 32.57
N GLY A 193 -1.92 -3.60 31.41
CA GLY A 193 -1.04 -4.65 30.91
C GLY A 193 -1.64 -5.49 29.80
N VAL A 194 -0.97 -6.57 29.50
CA VAL A 194 -1.37 -7.55 28.48
C VAL A 194 -1.19 -8.97 28.98
N ARG A 195 -2.02 -9.89 28.49
CA ARG A 195 -1.89 -11.34 28.68
C ARG A 195 -1.90 -12.03 27.33
N GLY A 196 -1.18 -13.15 27.23
CA GLY A 196 -1.13 -13.86 25.96
C GLY A 196 -0.42 -15.21 26.01
N SER A 197 -0.18 -15.74 24.82
CA SER A 197 0.41 -17.05 24.57
C SER A 197 1.84 -16.91 24.07
N VAL A 198 2.76 -17.69 24.64
CA VAL A 198 4.08 -17.93 24.07
C VAL A 198 3.94 -19.00 23.00
N LEU A 199 4.34 -18.66 21.79
CA LEU A 199 4.32 -19.57 20.65
C LEU A 199 5.66 -20.34 20.56
N ALA A 200 5.61 -21.55 20.02
CA ALA A 200 6.80 -22.35 19.76
C ALA A 200 7.80 -21.57 18.89
N GLU A 201 9.09 -21.78 19.13
CA GLU A 201 10.16 -21.25 18.27
C GLU A 201 9.95 -21.68 16.81
N ASP A 202 10.28 -20.80 15.90
CA ASP A 202 10.04 -21.00 14.48
C ASP A 202 11.11 -20.27 13.65
N ASP A 203 11.82 -21.04 12.83
CA ASP A 203 12.91 -20.55 11.98
C ASP A 203 12.44 -20.23 10.55
N SER A 204 11.14 -20.09 10.33
CA SER A 204 10.59 -19.75 9.02
C SER A 204 11.20 -18.44 8.52
N PRO A 205 11.54 -18.35 7.22
CA PRO A 205 12.00 -17.11 6.63
C PRO A 205 10.96 -16.00 6.75
N ARG A 206 11.42 -14.75 6.73
CA ARG A 206 10.56 -13.56 6.78
C ARG A 206 9.34 -13.66 5.84
N GLY A 207 8.16 -13.40 6.38
CA GLY A 207 6.88 -13.37 5.65
C GLY A 207 6.24 -14.73 5.44
N VAL A 208 6.97 -15.82 5.64
CA VAL A 208 6.42 -17.18 5.62
C VAL A 208 5.56 -17.37 6.87
N ALA A 209 4.41 -18.02 6.71
CA ALA A 209 3.52 -18.29 7.83
C ALA A 209 4.22 -19.14 8.90
N SER A 210 4.36 -18.59 10.11
CA SER A 210 5.01 -19.24 11.24
C SER A 210 4.03 -20.09 12.06
N SER A 211 4.56 -21.04 12.85
CA SER A 211 3.78 -21.88 13.76
C SER A 211 2.91 -21.05 14.71
N ARG A 212 1.70 -21.54 15.00
CA ARG A 212 0.80 -20.98 16.02
C ARG A 212 0.66 -21.90 17.23
N GLU A 213 1.53 -22.91 17.33
CA GLU A 213 1.56 -23.81 18.48
C GLU A 213 1.87 -23.04 19.77
N VAL A 214 1.01 -23.23 20.78
CA VAL A 214 1.15 -22.59 22.08
C VAL A 214 1.98 -23.48 23.00
N VAL A 215 3.09 -22.96 23.53
CA VAL A 215 3.99 -23.67 24.44
C VAL A 215 4.00 -23.09 25.85
N GLY A 216 3.37 -21.92 26.05
CA GLY A 216 3.31 -21.27 27.35
C GLY A 216 2.36 -20.07 27.35
N SER A 217 2.30 -19.38 28.47
CA SER A 217 1.54 -18.15 28.64
C SER A 217 2.39 -17.08 29.30
N PHE A 218 1.98 -15.82 29.15
CA PHE A 218 2.63 -14.69 29.81
C PHE A 218 1.62 -13.64 30.29
N GLU A 219 2.03 -12.82 31.23
CA GLU A 219 1.35 -11.60 31.63
C GLU A 219 2.40 -10.53 31.95
N TYR A 220 2.22 -9.33 31.37
CA TYR A 220 3.09 -8.17 31.61
C TYR A 220 2.27 -6.96 32.01
N GLY A 221 2.66 -6.33 33.14
CA GLY A 221 2.09 -5.08 33.60
C GLY A 221 2.80 -3.87 32.98
N ALA A 222 2.04 -2.77 32.77
CA ALA A 222 2.59 -1.50 32.31
C ALA A 222 1.71 -0.31 32.73
N GLN A 223 2.29 0.89 32.74
CA GLN A 223 1.55 2.14 32.93
C GLN A 223 0.70 2.47 31.70
N ALA A 224 1.15 2.03 30.49
CA ALA A 224 0.43 2.18 29.24
C ALA A 224 0.68 1.01 28.28
N VAL A 225 -0.32 0.69 27.48
CA VAL A 225 -0.23 -0.26 26.38
C VAL A 225 -0.43 0.47 25.06
N LEU A 226 0.50 0.28 24.11
CA LEU A 226 0.39 0.82 22.76
C LEU A 226 0.19 -0.32 21.76
N VAL A 227 -0.93 -0.30 21.05
CA VAL A 227 -1.26 -1.25 19.99
C VAL A 227 -0.70 -0.73 18.65
N ALA A 228 0.17 -1.52 18.01
CA ALA A 228 0.82 -1.20 16.73
C ALA A 228 0.81 -2.41 15.78
N SER A 229 -0.26 -3.19 15.81
CA SER A 229 -0.39 -4.54 15.23
C SER A 229 -0.68 -4.58 13.72
N GLY A 230 -0.73 -3.44 13.03
CA GLY A 230 -1.07 -3.37 11.60
C GLY A 230 -2.57 -3.48 11.31
N GLY A 231 -2.92 -3.68 10.04
CA GLY A 231 -4.30 -3.72 9.56
C GLY A 231 -4.88 -5.13 9.41
N ILE A 232 -5.85 -5.27 8.49
CA ILE A 232 -6.60 -6.51 8.25
C ILE A 232 -6.29 -7.18 6.89
N GLY A 233 -5.40 -6.60 6.09
CA GLY A 233 -5.21 -6.97 4.68
C GLY A 233 -4.81 -8.42 4.41
N GLY A 234 -4.22 -9.12 5.39
CA GLY A 234 -3.89 -10.54 5.33
C GLY A 234 -5.05 -11.49 5.72
N ASN A 235 -6.14 -10.95 6.27
CA ASN A 235 -7.32 -11.70 6.68
C ASN A 235 -8.49 -11.40 5.74
N HIS A 236 -8.63 -12.19 4.68
CA HIS A 236 -9.66 -11.98 3.66
C HIS A 236 -11.09 -12.19 4.18
N ASP A 237 -11.29 -12.99 5.22
CA ASP A 237 -12.61 -13.14 5.83
C ASP A 237 -13.03 -11.84 6.51
N LEU A 238 -12.09 -11.22 7.23
CA LEU A 238 -12.32 -9.92 7.86
C LEU A 238 -12.47 -8.80 6.83
N VAL A 239 -11.69 -8.83 5.74
CA VAL A 239 -11.84 -7.90 4.61
C VAL A 239 -13.24 -8.01 3.99
N ARG A 240 -13.73 -9.24 3.73
CA ARG A 240 -15.07 -9.48 3.18
C ARG A 240 -16.18 -9.07 4.15
N ALA A 241 -16.03 -9.37 5.44
CA ALA A 241 -17.01 -9.00 6.46
C ALA A 241 -17.18 -7.47 6.59
N ASN A 242 -16.15 -6.71 6.23
CA ASN A 242 -16.15 -5.24 6.27
C ASN A 242 -16.15 -4.62 4.85
N TRP A 243 -16.49 -5.40 3.81
CA TRP A 243 -16.51 -4.89 2.44
C TRP A 243 -17.54 -3.77 2.29
N PRO A 244 -17.18 -2.62 1.68
CA PRO A 244 -18.09 -1.49 1.59
C PRO A 244 -19.25 -1.77 0.62
N GLU A 245 -20.48 -1.56 1.08
CA GLU A 245 -21.71 -1.80 0.31
C GLU A 245 -21.72 -1.07 -1.04
N ARG A 246 -21.14 0.14 -1.11
CA ARG A 246 -21.01 0.92 -2.35
C ARG A 246 -20.25 0.20 -3.47
N LEU A 247 -19.40 -0.77 -3.14
CA LEU A 247 -18.64 -1.58 -4.10
C LEU A 247 -19.36 -2.91 -4.46
N GLY A 248 -20.60 -3.08 -4.02
CA GLY A 248 -21.37 -4.31 -4.27
C GLY A 248 -20.76 -5.54 -3.59
N THR A 249 -20.87 -6.69 -4.23
CA THR A 249 -20.35 -7.95 -3.70
C THR A 249 -18.81 -7.97 -3.74
N PRO A 250 -18.13 -8.40 -2.66
CA PRO A 250 -16.67 -8.55 -2.69
C PRO A 250 -16.25 -9.58 -3.75
N PRO A 251 -15.06 -9.45 -4.35
CA PRO A 251 -14.58 -10.38 -5.37
C PRO A 251 -14.42 -11.78 -4.76
N ALA A 252 -14.84 -12.82 -5.50
CA ALA A 252 -14.63 -14.21 -5.10
C ALA A 252 -13.12 -14.52 -5.04
N THR A 253 -12.38 -14.05 -6.06
CA THR A 253 -10.91 -14.13 -6.08
C THR A 253 -10.30 -12.79 -5.71
N MET A 254 -9.69 -12.73 -4.53
CA MET A 254 -8.93 -11.58 -4.03
C MET A 254 -7.48 -12.03 -3.78
N LEU A 255 -6.52 -11.21 -4.19
CA LEU A 255 -5.09 -11.47 -3.98
C LEU A 255 -4.59 -10.78 -2.72
N THR A 256 -3.48 -11.27 -2.14
CA THR A 256 -2.95 -10.79 -0.86
C THR A 256 -1.65 -10.01 -1.05
N GLY A 257 -1.67 -8.73 -0.75
CA GLY A 257 -0.50 -7.84 -0.87
C GLY A 257 0.32 -7.67 0.41
N VAL A 258 -0.02 -8.39 1.48
CA VAL A 258 0.66 -8.34 2.79
C VAL A 258 0.75 -9.75 3.38
N PRO A 259 1.72 -10.03 4.27
CA PRO A 259 1.81 -11.33 4.94
C PRO A 259 0.58 -11.66 5.79
N ALA A 260 0.37 -12.95 6.05
CA ALA A 260 -0.80 -13.47 6.77
C ALA A 260 -0.93 -12.94 8.21
N TYR A 261 0.17 -12.49 8.82
CA TYR A 261 0.16 -11.92 10.17
C TYR A 261 -0.46 -10.50 10.26
N VAL A 262 -0.81 -9.89 9.13
CA VAL A 262 -1.61 -8.65 9.08
C VAL A 262 -3.09 -9.05 9.20
N ASP A 263 -3.44 -9.58 10.35
CA ASP A 263 -4.64 -10.39 10.59
C ASP A 263 -5.80 -9.65 11.29
N GLY A 264 -5.54 -8.44 11.84
CA GLY A 264 -6.55 -7.62 12.50
C GLY A 264 -6.97 -8.08 13.91
N ARG A 265 -6.33 -9.09 14.49
CA ARG A 265 -6.70 -9.66 15.81
C ARG A 265 -6.87 -8.61 16.90
N MET A 266 -5.94 -7.65 16.97
CA MET A 266 -5.96 -6.65 18.04
C MET A 266 -7.16 -5.69 17.97
N LEU A 267 -7.87 -5.57 16.84
CA LEU A 267 -9.08 -4.76 16.78
C LEU A 267 -10.14 -5.29 17.76
N GLY A 268 -10.50 -6.57 17.66
CA GLY A 268 -11.50 -7.18 18.56
C GLY A 268 -11.02 -7.27 20.01
N ILE A 269 -9.73 -7.53 20.25
CA ILE A 269 -9.14 -7.54 21.59
C ILE A 269 -9.24 -6.15 22.25
N THR A 270 -8.99 -5.09 21.47
CA THR A 270 -9.09 -3.71 21.95
C THR A 270 -10.54 -3.29 22.22
N GLU A 271 -11.48 -3.73 21.38
CA GLU A 271 -12.92 -3.51 21.64
C GLU A 271 -13.40 -4.19 22.92
N ALA A 272 -12.95 -5.42 23.17
CA ALA A 272 -13.25 -6.11 24.41
C ALA A 272 -12.76 -5.37 25.67
N ALA A 273 -11.70 -4.55 25.53
CA ALA A 273 -11.17 -3.68 26.57
C ALA A 273 -11.81 -2.28 26.62
N GLY A 274 -12.89 -2.04 25.86
CA GLY A 274 -13.65 -0.78 25.87
C GLY A 274 -13.25 0.23 24.78
N GLY A 275 -12.28 -0.07 23.92
CA GLY A 275 -11.96 0.75 22.75
C GLY A 275 -13.01 0.65 21.66
N THR A 276 -13.02 1.60 20.71
CA THR A 276 -13.92 1.57 19.56
C THR A 276 -13.15 1.49 18.24
N VAL A 277 -13.77 0.91 17.23
CA VAL A 277 -13.26 0.84 15.85
C VAL A 277 -14.15 1.67 14.94
N VAL A 278 -13.55 2.56 14.16
CA VAL A 278 -14.24 3.43 13.20
C VAL A 278 -13.92 3.01 11.77
N ASN A 279 -14.83 3.34 10.85
CA ASN A 279 -14.61 3.22 9.41
C ASN A 279 -14.13 1.83 8.96
N ARG A 280 -14.69 0.76 9.51
CA ARG A 280 -14.31 -0.63 9.20
C ARG A 280 -14.36 -0.96 7.71
N ASP A 281 -15.25 -0.28 6.97
CA ASP A 281 -15.46 -0.38 5.53
C ASP A 281 -14.48 0.48 4.70
N ARG A 282 -13.59 1.22 5.34
CA ARG A 282 -12.58 2.06 4.66
C ARG A 282 -11.29 1.27 4.47
N MET A 283 -10.99 0.99 3.20
CA MET A 283 -9.82 0.24 2.77
C MET A 283 -9.27 0.83 1.48
N TRP A 284 -7.97 0.62 1.22
CA TRP A 284 -7.34 0.98 -0.03
C TRP A 284 -6.83 -0.29 -0.72
N HIS A 285 -7.70 -0.91 -1.50
CA HIS A 285 -7.36 -2.05 -2.34
C HIS A 285 -6.83 -1.56 -3.68
N TYR A 286 -5.94 -2.34 -4.28
CA TYR A 286 -5.44 -2.07 -5.62
C TYR A 286 -6.15 -2.97 -6.63
N VAL A 287 -6.27 -2.48 -7.86
CA VAL A 287 -6.90 -3.19 -8.98
C VAL A 287 -5.89 -3.73 -9.99
N GLU A 288 -4.61 -3.40 -9.82
CA GLU A 288 -3.51 -3.85 -10.68
C GLU A 288 -2.73 -5.02 -10.03
N GLY A 289 -3.43 -5.89 -9.29
CA GLY A 289 -2.82 -7.06 -8.65
C GLY A 289 -2.57 -8.19 -9.64
N VAL A 290 -1.38 -8.79 -9.56
CA VAL A 290 -0.98 -10.02 -10.28
C VAL A 290 -0.41 -11.02 -9.31
N ARG A 291 -0.66 -12.31 -9.51
CA ARG A 291 -0.07 -13.36 -8.68
C ARG A 291 1.46 -13.33 -8.79
N ASN A 292 2.11 -13.42 -7.64
CA ASN A 292 3.56 -13.55 -7.65
C ASN A 292 3.96 -14.94 -8.15
N TRP A 293 4.85 -14.99 -9.11
CA TRP A 293 5.37 -16.24 -9.65
C TRP A 293 6.27 -16.98 -8.63
N ASP A 294 6.83 -16.23 -7.66
CA ASP A 294 7.64 -16.75 -6.54
C ASP A 294 7.02 -16.30 -5.20
N PRO A 295 5.92 -16.95 -4.77
CA PRO A 295 5.15 -16.50 -3.61
C PRO A 295 5.85 -16.82 -2.30
N VAL A 296 5.87 -15.85 -1.38
CA VAL A 296 6.40 -16.00 -0.01
C VAL A 296 5.31 -16.45 0.98
N TRP A 297 4.06 -16.00 0.78
CA TRP A 297 2.90 -16.38 1.59
C TRP A 297 1.72 -16.81 0.71
N PRO A 298 0.72 -17.50 1.27
CA PRO A 298 -0.45 -17.91 0.50
C PRO A 298 -1.17 -16.72 -0.14
N GLY A 299 -1.43 -16.81 -1.45
CA GLY A 299 -2.08 -15.73 -2.20
C GLY A 299 -1.21 -14.50 -2.42
N HIS A 300 0.10 -14.58 -2.18
CA HIS A 300 1.04 -13.47 -2.40
C HIS A 300 0.93 -12.90 -3.80
N ALA A 301 0.72 -11.62 -3.86
CA ALA A 301 0.59 -10.90 -5.11
C ALA A 301 1.33 -9.56 -5.10
N ILE A 302 1.65 -9.11 -6.29
CA ILE A 302 2.39 -7.88 -6.54
C ILE A 302 1.46 -6.89 -7.25
N ARG A 303 1.54 -5.61 -6.89
CA ARG A 303 0.91 -4.55 -7.66
C ARG A 303 1.81 -4.14 -8.81
N ILE A 304 1.27 -4.12 -10.02
CA ILE A 304 1.89 -3.39 -11.11
C ILE A 304 1.71 -1.89 -10.83
N LEU A 305 2.79 -1.13 -10.95
CA LEU A 305 2.77 0.33 -10.94
C LEU A 305 2.90 0.77 -12.41
N PRO A 306 1.79 0.96 -13.14
CA PRO A 306 1.83 1.17 -14.58
C PRO A 306 2.16 2.62 -14.94
N GLY A 307 2.73 2.81 -16.12
CA GLY A 307 2.62 4.07 -16.84
C GLY A 307 1.26 4.17 -17.57
N PRO A 308 0.97 5.30 -18.20
CA PRO A 308 -0.36 5.60 -18.73
C PRO A 308 -0.70 4.89 -20.06
N SER A 309 0.20 4.09 -20.65
CA SER A 309 0.05 3.65 -22.05
C SER A 309 -0.64 2.30 -22.23
N SER A 310 -0.78 1.48 -21.19
CA SER A 310 -1.51 0.21 -21.26
C SER A 310 -2.98 0.46 -21.59
N LEU A 311 -3.54 -0.25 -22.56
CA LEU A 311 -4.98 -0.27 -22.71
C LEU A 311 -5.59 -1.13 -21.62
N TRP A 312 -6.58 -0.58 -20.90
CA TRP A 312 -7.27 -1.29 -19.84
C TRP A 312 -8.64 -1.74 -20.32
N PHE A 313 -8.89 -3.03 -20.22
CA PHE A 313 -10.14 -3.66 -20.61
C PHE A 313 -10.78 -4.34 -19.39
N ASP A 314 -12.09 -4.34 -19.34
CA ASP A 314 -12.82 -5.18 -18.41
C ASP A 314 -12.73 -6.67 -18.80
N ALA A 315 -13.39 -7.53 -18.04
CA ALA A 315 -13.41 -8.97 -18.29
C ALA A 315 -14.02 -9.37 -19.64
N ARG A 316 -14.89 -8.54 -20.22
CA ARG A 316 -15.56 -8.78 -21.51
C ARG A 316 -14.77 -8.27 -22.71
N GLY A 317 -13.66 -7.57 -22.45
CA GLY A 317 -12.87 -6.96 -23.51
C GLY A 317 -13.39 -5.59 -23.94
N ASP A 318 -14.19 -4.91 -23.11
CA ASP A 318 -14.56 -3.53 -23.30
C ASP A 318 -13.50 -2.61 -22.67
N ARG A 319 -12.96 -1.67 -23.46
CA ARG A 319 -11.98 -0.71 -22.98
C ARG A 319 -12.61 0.19 -21.93
N LEU A 320 -11.93 0.32 -20.79
CA LEU A 320 -12.40 1.21 -19.74
C LEU A 320 -12.49 2.66 -20.27
N PRO A 321 -13.60 3.35 -19.98
CA PRO A 321 -13.77 4.74 -20.38
C PRO A 321 -12.83 5.67 -19.61
N SER A 322 -12.58 6.87 -20.17
CA SER A 322 -12.02 7.94 -19.36
C SER A 322 -12.99 8.25 -18.19
N PRO A 323 -12.48 8.48 -16.98
CA PRO A 323 -11.09 8.76 -16.63
C PRO A 323 -10.29 7.56 -16.10
N TYR A 324 -10.78 6.33 -16.20
CA TYR A 324 -10.14 5.12 -15.65
C TYR A 324 -8.88 4.73 -16.42
N LEU A 325 -7.84 5.55 -16.28
CA LEU A 325 -6.55 5.34 -16.94
C LEU A 325 -5.54 4.68 -15.97
N PRO A 326 -4.62 3.83 -16.50
CA PRO A 326 -3.59 3.20 -15.67
C PRO A 326 -2.76 4.21 -14.87
N GLY A 327 -2.68 4.01 -13.54
CA GLY A 327 -1.92 4.87 -12.63
C GLY A 327 -2.58 6.21 -12.28
N PHE A 328 -3.88 6.40 -12.57
CA PHE A 328 -4.61 7.64 -12.26
C PHE A 328 -5.39 7.53 -10.96
N ASP A 329 -6.49 6.79 -10.92
CA ASP A 329 -7.38 6.71 -9.77
C ASP A 329 -7.75 5.26 -9.44
N THR A 330 -7.08 4.70 -8.44
CA THR A 330 -7.32 3.31 -8.01
C THR A 330 -8.73 3.11 -7.46
N LEU A 331 -9.24 4.04 -6.63
CA LEU A 331 -10.54 3.85 -5.97
C LEU A 331 -11.70 3.99 -6.95
N GLY A 332 -11.65 4.98 -7.83
CA GLY A 332 -12.67 5.13 -8.88
C GLY A 332 -12.65 3.97 -9.87
N THR A 333 -11.46 3.48 -10.22
CA THR A 333 -11.34 2.30 -11.09
C THR A 333 -11.82 1.02 -10.41
N LEU A 334 -11.56 0.85 -9.09
CA LEU A 334 -12.10 -0.27 -8.31
C LEU A 334 -13.63 -0.23 -8.31
N ASP A 335 -14.21 0.92 -8.04
CA ASP A 335 -15.67 1.12 -8.05
C ASP A 335 -16.26 0.72 -9.42
N HIS A 336 -15.70 1.26 -10.50
CA HIS A 336 -16.13 0.93 -11.86
C HIS A 336 -16.05 -0.57 -12.15
N LEU A 337 -14.90 -1.20 -11.89
CA LEU A 337 -14.68 -2.61 -12.15
C LEU A 337 -15.60 -3.51 -11.31
N ARG A 338 -15.86 -3.17 -10.05
CA ARG A 338 -16.78 -3.97 -9.21
C ARG A 338 -18.20 -3.96 -9.74
N HIS A 339 -18.66 -2.85 -10.33
CA HIS A 339 -19.98 -2.76 -10.95
C HIS A 339 -20.10 -3.51 -12.28
N THR A 340 -19.00 -3.99 -12.88
CA THR A 340 -19.06 -4.90 -14.03
C THR A 340 -19.52 -6.32 -13.64
N GLY A 341 -19.42 -6.69 -12.36
CA GLY A 341 -19.76 -8.00 -11.82
C GLY A 341 -18.69 -9.08 -11.98
N PHE A 342 -17.50 -8.72 -12.48
CA PHE A 342 -16.38 -9.64 -12.69
C PHE A 342 -15.24 -9.39 -11.70
N ASP A 343 -14.38 -10.41 -11.52
CA ASP A 343 -13.28 -10.39 -10.56
C ASP A 343 -11.92 -10.08 -11.21
N HIS A 344 -11.89 -9.85 -12.52
CA HIS A 344 -10.67 -9.56 -13.25
C HIS A 344 -10.87 -8.49 -14.32
N SER A 345 -9.75 -7.93 -14.74
CA SER A 345 -9.62 -7.02 -15.87
C SER A 345 -8.30 -7.30 -16.60
N TRP A 346 -8.05 -6.61 -17.70
CA TRP A 346 -6.89 -6.88 -18.53
C TRP A 346 -6.13 -5.62 -18.90
N PHE A 347 -4.81 -5.62 -18.75
CA PHE A 347 -3.95 -4.72 -19.52
C PHE A 347 -3.61 -5.37 -20.86
N VAL A 348 -3.72 -4.62 -21.95
CA VAL A 348 -3.22 -5.00 -23.28
C VAL A 348 -2.24 -3.94 -23.77
N LEU A 349 -1.05 -4.37 -24.14
CA LEU A 349 0.05 -3.51 -24.54
C LEU A 349 1.06 -4.31 -25.38
N ASN A 350 2.22 -3.74 -25.69
CA ASN A 350 3.33 -4.47 -26.30
C ASN A 350 4.55 -4.57 -25.37
N ARG A 351 5.48 -5.44 -25.70
CA ARG A 351 6.68 -5.70 -24.88
C ARG A 351 7.51 -4.44 -24.60
N SER A 352 7.58 -3.49 -25.54
CA SER A 352 8.29 -2.23 -25.31
C SER A 352 7.67 -1.41 -24.18
N LEU A 353 6.33 -1.34 -24.12
CA LEU A 353 5.62 -0.65 -23.04
C LEU A 353 5.80 -1.35 -21.71
N VAL A 354 5.70 -2.68 -21.66
CA VAL A 354 5.99 -3.46 -20.46
C VAL A 354 7.37 -3.09 -19.91
N GLY A 355 8.40 -3.13 -20.76
CA GLY A 355 9.76 -2.85 -20.32
C GLY A 355 10.02 -1.39 -19.91
N LYS A 356 9.21 -0.44 -20.40
CA LYS A 356 9.43 0.99 -20.15
C LYS A 356 8.53 1.57 -19.06
N GLU A 357 7.29 1.11 -18.98
CA GLU A 357 6.30 1.72 -18.13
C GLU A 357 5.92 0.88 -16.90
N PHE A 358 6.26 -0.40 -16.86
CA PHE A 358 5.97 -1.22 -15.70
C PHE A 358 7.08 -1.10 -14.65
N ALA A 359 6.66 -0.86 -13.42
CA ALA A 359 7.41 -1.15 -12.22
C ALA A 359 6.52 -2.01 -11.32
N LEU A 360 7.15 -2.79 -10.45
CA LEU A 360 6.46 -3.68 -9.52
C LEU A 360 6.55 -3.10 -8.11
N SER A 361 5.51 -3.27 -7.33
CA SER A 361 5.55 -2.93 -5.90
C SER A 361 6.37 -3.97 -5.14
N GLY A 362 6.81 -3.60 -3.94
CA GLY A 362 7.54 -4.51 -3.07
C GLY A 362 9.06 -4.25 -3.05
N SER A 363 9.66 -4.44 -1.88
CA SER A 363 11.11 -4.33 -1.69
C SER A 363 11.84 -5.47 -2.40
N GLU A 364 11.27 -6.67 -2.41
CA GLU A 364 11.77 -7.90 -3.02
C GLU A 364 11.79 -7.84 -4.56
N GLN A 365 10.93 -7.01 -5.16
CA GLN A 365 10.88 -6.80 -6.61
C GLN A 365 11.84 -5.69 -7.08
N ASN A 366 12.43 -4.93 -6.16
CA ASN A 366 13.25 -3.77 -6.45
C ASN A 366 14.63 -3.86 -5.79
N LEU A 367 15.31 -5.02 -5.94
CA LEU A 367 16.57 -5.32 -5.26
C LEU A 367 17.69 -4.30 -5.54
N ASP A 368 17.71 -3.67 -6.70
CA ASP A 368 18.67 -2.62 -7.01
C ASP A 368 18.48 -1.35 -6.14
N LEU A 369 17.23 -0.98 -5.82
CA LEU A 369 16.91 0.09 -4.88
C LEU A 369 17.06 -0.39 -3.43
N THR A 370 16.56 -1.58 -3.13
CA THR A 370 16.54 -2.17 -1.79
C THR A 370 17.96 -2.41 -1.25
N GLU A 371 18.84 -2.94 -2.07
CA GLU A 371 20.24 -3.20 -1.74
C GLU A 371 21.18 -2.04 -2.11
N ARG A 372 20.61 -0.90 -2.53
CA ARG A 372 21.37 0.31 -2.91
C ARG A 372 22.42 0.04 -4.01
N ARG A 373 22.07 -0.80 -4.99
CA ARG A 373 22.93 -1.10 -6.14
C ARG A 373 22.90 0.05 -7.16
N TYR A 374 23.55 1.16 -6.83
CA TYR A 374 23.49 2.42 -7.60
C TYR A 374 23.79 2.25 -9.09
N ARG A 375 24.70 1.33 -9.46
CA ARG A 375 25.06 1.07 -10.87
C ARG A 375 23.88 0.47 -11.63
N ASP A 376 23.10 -0.42 -11.00
CA ASP A 376 21.95 -1.07 -11.63
C ASP A 376 20.79 -0.07 -11.77
N VAL A 377 20.59 0.77 -10.78
CA VAL A 377 19.61 1.88 -10.85
C VAL A 377 19.92 2.83 -12.00
N LEU A 378 21.19 3.21 -12.20
CA LEU A 378 21.62 4.06 -13.32
C LEU A 378 21.43 3.38 -14.69
N ARG A 379 21.41 2.06 -14.76
CA ARG A 379 21.17 1.29 -15.98
C ARG A 379 19.69 1.11 -16.31
N ARG A 380 18.77 1.29 -15.34
CA ARG A 380 17.31 1.15 -15.59
C ARG A 380 16.83 1.85 -16.85
N PRO A 381 17.21 3.11 -17.17
CA PRO A 381 16.74 3.78 -18.37
C PRO A 381 17.15 3.12 -19.69
N VAL A 382 18.25 2.39 -19.72
CA VAL A 382 18.78 1.72 -20.93
C VAL A 382 18.43 0.23 -20.97
N THR A 383 18.05 -0.37 -19.85
CA THR A 383 17.60 -1.77 -19.78
C THR A 383 16.30 -1.94 -20.57
N PRO A 384 16.21 -2.91 -21.50
CA PRO A 384 14.99 -3.12 -22.29
C PRO A 384 13.77 -3.46 -21.43
N VAL A 385 13.91 -4.45 -20.54
CA VAL A 385 12.91 -4.85 -19.54
C VAL A 385 13.62 -5.02 -18.19
N PRO A 386 13.14 -4.42 -17.09
CA PRO A 386 13.72 -4.64 -15.76
C PRO A 386 13.70 -6.14 -15.38
N PRO A 387 14.75 -6.68 -14.70
CA PRO A 387 14.83 -8.11 -14.39
C PRO A 387 13.61 -8.69 -13.68
N ALA A 388 13.07 -7.98 -12.68
CA ALA A 388 11.86 -8.42 -11.99
C ALA A 388 10.65 -8.52 -12.92
N VAL A 389 10.43 -7.54 -13.82
CA VAL A 389 9.36 -7.56 -14.81
C VAL A 389 9.58 -8.66 -15.84
N GLN A 390 10.85 -8.92 -16.23
CA GLN A 390 11.19 -10.01 -17.14
C GLN A 390 10.83 -11.38 -16.53
N ALA A 391 11.10 -11.60 -15.25
CA ALA A 391 10.72 -12.83 -14.56
C ALA A 391 9.19 -13.07 -14.58
N PHE A 392 8.39 -12.02 -14.43
CA PHE A 392 6.93 -12.14 -14.58
C PHE A 392 6.50 -12.47 -16.01
N LEU A 393 7.18 -11.93 -17.04
CA LEU A 393 6.91 -12.31 -18.43
C LEU A 393 7.23 -13.78 -18.72
N GLU A 394 8.19 -14.36 -18.01
CA GLU A 394 8.66 -15.75 -18.22
C GLU A 394 7.89 -16.76 -17.36
N HIS A 395 7.50 -16.41 -16.14
CA HIS A 395 6.98 -17.33 -15.15
C HIS A 395 5.59 -16.96 -14.62
N GLY A 396 5.13 -15.71 -14.83
CA GLY A 396 3.86 -15.24 -14.28
C GLY A 396 2.66 -15.84 -15.02
N GLU A 397 1.79 -16.54 -14.31
CA GLU A 397 0.59 -17.17 -14.89
C GLU A 397 -0.41 -16.15 -15.45
N ASP A 398 -0.42 -14.92 -14.92
CA ASP A 398 -1.31 -13.83 -15.36
C ASP A 398 -0.77 -13.10 -16.60
N TRP A 399 0.40 -13.48 -17.12
CA TRP A 399 1.11 -12.78 -18.20
C TRP A 399 1.11 -13.60 -19.48
N LEU A 400 0.47 -13.09 -20.52
CA LEU A 400 0.28 -13.76 -21.81
C LEU A 400 0.97 -12.98 -22.91
N THR A 401 1.59 -13.68 -23.87
CA THR A 401 2.25 -13.06 -25.03
C THR A 401 1.81 -13.70 -26.33
N ALA A 402 1.61 -12.90 -27.38
CA ALA A 402 1.31 -13.39 -28.72
C ALA A 402 1.72 -12.36 -29.79
N ASP A 403 1.89 -12.79 -31.03
CA ASP A 403 2.25 -11.88 -32.12
C ASP A 403 1.03 -11.17 -32.73
N THR A 404 -0.17 -11.68 -32.50
CA THR A 404 -1.44 -11.14 -33.04
C THR A 404 -2.50 -10.99 -31.97
N ILE A 405 -3.47 -10.09 -32.19
CA ILE A 405 -4.62 -9.93 -31.28
C ILE A 405 -5.40 -11.25 -31.17
N GLY A 406 -5.67 -11.93 -32.28
CA GLY A 406 -6.39 -13.21 -32.29
C GLY A 406 -5.69 -14.27 -31.43
N GLY A 407 -4.36 -14.41 -31.57
CA GLY A 407 -3.56 -15.31 -30.74
C GLY A 407 -3.52 -14.90 -29.26
N LEU A 408 -3.49 -13.60 -28.98
CA LEU A 408 -3.53 -13.08 -27.62
C LEU A 408 -4.86 -13.39 -26.94
N VAL A 409 -5.98 -13.08 -27.62
CA VAL A 409 -7.34 -13.32 -27.11
C VAL A 409 -7.60 -14.81 -26.92
N ALA A 410 -7.10 -15.67 -27.81
CA ALA A 410 -7.21 -17.13 -27.61
C ALA A 410 -6.62 -17.56 -26.26
N ARG A 411 -5.43 -17.06 -25.92
CA ARG A 411 -4.78 -17.34 -24.62
C ARG A 411 -5.52 -16.70 -23.44
N MET A 412 -6.09 -15.49 -23.62
CA MET A 412 -6.92 -14.86 -22.60
C MET A 412 -8.16 -15.71 -22.30
N ASN A 413 -8.81 -16.23 -23.34
CA ASN A 413 -10.00 -17.09 -23.22
C ASN A 413 -9.68 -18.48 -22.64
N GLU A 414 -8.48 -19.01 -22.88
CA GLU A 414 -8.00 -20.23 -22.20
C GLU A 414 -7.84 -20.01 -20.69
N LEU A 415 -7.39 -18.82 -20.29
CA LEU A 415 -7.17 -18.48 -18.88
C LEU A 415 -8.47 -18.12 -18.16
N GLU A 416 -9.46 -17.55 -18.84
CA GLU A 416 -10.78 -17.16 -18.31
C GLU A 416 -11.90 -17.67 -19.25
N PRO A 417 -12.15 -18.99 -19.30
CA PRO A 417 -13.09 -19.59 -20.25
C PRO A 417 -14.55 -19.19 -20.02
N ASP A 418 -14.92 -18.80 -18.80
CA ASP A 418 -16.28 -18.40 -18.45
C ASP A 418 -16.66 -17.00 -18.97
N THR A 419 -15.70 -16.22 -19.39
CA THR A 419 -15.88 -14.85 -19.92
C THR A 419 -15.11 -14.67 -21.25
N PRO A 420 -15.50 -15.38 -22.32
CA PRO A 420 -14.77 -15.33 -23.57
C PRO A 420 -14.89 -13.96 -24.24
N ILE A 421 -13.76 -13.44 -24.68
CA ILE A 421 -13.64 -12.17 -25.39
C ILE A 421 -13.70 -12.44 -26.91
N ASP A 422 -14.44 -11.60 -27.66
CA ASP A 422 -14.41 -11.60 -29.13
C ASP A 422 -13.12 -10.91 -29.64
N PRO A 423 -12.24 -11.62 -30.36
CA PRO A 423 -11.01 -11.04 -30.88
C PRO A 423 -11.24 -9.82 -31.79
N ALA A 424 -12.27 -9.84 -32.60
CA ALA A 424 -12.56 -8.73 -33.51
C ALA A 424 -13.05 -7.49 -32.76
N HIS A 425 -13.76 -7.67 -31.65
CA HIS A 425 -14.19 -6.58 -30.78
C HIS A 425 -13.00 -5.90 -30.10
N LEU A 426 -12.10 -6.68 -29.49
CA LEU A 426 -10.90 -6.14 -28.84
C LEU A 426 -9.99 -5.46 -29.87
N GLU A 427 -9.76 -6.08 -31.05
CA GLU A 427 -8.90 -5.52 -32.09
C GLU A 427 -9.40 -4.17 -32.60
N ARG A 428 -10.70 -4.00 -32.82
CA ARG A 428 -11.27 -2.71 -33.25
C ARG A 428 -10.89 -1.58 -32.32
N GLN A 429 -10.98 -1.81 -31.00
CA GLN A 429 -10.67 -0.78 -29.97
C GLN A 429 -9.17 -0.45 -29.95
N VAL A 430 -8.30 -1.45 -30.12
CA VAL A 430 -6.84 -1.23 -30.22
C VAL A 430 -6.51 -0.44 -31.48
N VAL A 431 -7.09 -0.79 -32.62
CA VAL A 431 -6.88 -0.09 -33.90
C VAL A 431 -7.38 1.37 -33.82
N GLU A 432 -8.55 1.59 -33.23
CA GLU A 432 -9.10 2.94 -33.03
C GLU A 432 -8.17 3.81 -32.19
N ARG A 433 -7.65 3.30 -31.09
CA ARG A 433 -6.65 3.99 -30.27
C ARG A 433 -5.36 4.25 -31.07
N ASP A 434 -4.87 3.28 -31.81
CA ASP A 434 -3.63 3.40 -32.57
C ASP A 434 -3.71 4.45 -33.68
N ARG A 435 -4.89 4.62 -34.32
CA ARG A 435 -5.15 5.72 -35.25
C ARG A 435 -5.01 7.10 -34.60
N GLN A 436 -5.35 7.22 -33.30
CA GLN A 436 -5.26 8.49 -32.59
C GLN A 436 -3.84 8.86 -32.18
N VAL A 437 -2.90 7.91 -32.15
CA VAL A 437 -1.49 8.18 -31.83
C VAL A 437 -0.86 9.13 -32.84
N ASP A 438 -1.12 8.93 -34.11
CA ASP A 438 -0.55 9.74 -35.20
C ASP A 438 -1.34 11.04 -35.45
N ASN A 439 -2.51 11.18 -34.83
CA ASN A 439 -3.35 12.35 -34.97
C ASN A 439 -2.88 13.46 -34.01
N PRO A 440 -2.35 14.60 -34.49
CA PRO A 440 -1.96 15.72 -33.62
C PRO A 440 -3.15 16.35 -32.89
N PHE A 441 -4.36 16.18 -33.41
CA PHE A 441 -5.62 16.66 -32.84
C PHE A 441 -6.41 15.55 -32.13
N THR A 442 -5.69 14.55 -31.59
CA THR A 442 -6.32 13.39 -30.94
C THR A 442 -7.44 13.79 -29.98
N LYS A 443 -8.52 13.03 -30.00
CA LYS A 443 -9.61 13.08 -29.02
C LYS A 443 -9.58 11.91 -28.04
N ASP A 444 -8.64 10.99 -28.22
CA ASP A 444 -8.44 9.89 -27.27
C ASP A 444 -7.83 10.45 -25.97
N ALA A 445 -8.57 10.35 -24.87
CA ALA A 445 -8.18 10.89 -23.57
C ALA A 445 -6.86 10.29 -23.06
N GLN A 446 -6.64 8.98 -23.29
CA GLN A 446 -5.40 8.32 -22.86
C GLN A 446 -4.19 8.82 -23.66
N VAL A 447 -4.31 8.95 -24.99
CA VAL A 447 -3.20 9.49 -25.82
C VAL A 447 -2.89 10.93 -25.42
N ALA A 448 -3.89 11.75 -25.11
CA ALA A 448 -3.70 13.09 -24.57
C ALA A 448 -3.01 13.06 -23.21
N ALA A 449 -3.44 12.19 -22.30
CA ALA A 449 -2.86 12.02 -20.97
C ALA A 449 -1.38 11.57 -21.04
N ILE A 450 -1.01 10.65 -21.95
CA ILE A 450 0.38 10.24 -22.17
C ILE A 450 1.23 11.46 -22.59
N ARG A 451 0.73 12.27 -23.52
CA ARG A 451 1.43 13.47 -23.99
C ARG A 451 1.63 14.49 -22.86
N VAL A 452 0.64 14.67 -21.99
CA VAL A 452 0.72 15.55 -20.83
C VAL A 452 1.68 14.99 -19.78
N ALA A 453 1.58 13.69 -19.43
CA ALA A 453 2.47 13.04 -18.48
C ALA A 453 3.95 13.22 -18.86
N ARG A 454 4.26 13.18 -20.17
CA ARG A 454 5.62 13.39 -20.68
C ARG A 454 6.18 14.81 -20.49
N ARG A 455 5.34 15.78 -20.11
CA ARG A 455 5.85 17.13 -19.76
C ARG A 455 6.62 17.10 -18.44
N TYR A 456 6.27 16.19 -17.53
CA TYR A 456 7.00 16.04 -16.29
C TYR A 456 8.37 15.38 -16.53
N ARG A 457 9.43 16.08 -16.07
CA ARG A 457 10.82 15.63 -16.25
C ARG A 457 11.09 14.28 -15.58
N GLY A 458 10.49 14.03 -14.41
CA GLY A 458 10.64 12.78 -13.67
C GLY A 458 10.14 11.59 -14.46
N ASP A 459 8.96 11.66 -15.06
CA ASP A 459 8.39 10.60 -15.88
C ASP A 459 9.24 10.31 -17.14
N ARG A 460 9.84 11.35 -17.72
CA ARG A 460 10.74 11.17 -18.87
C ARG A 460 12.06 10.50 -18.49
N LEU A 461 12.66 10.91 -17.37
CA LEU A 461 13.94 10.38 -16.87
C LEU A 461 13.82 8.92 -16.45
N THR A 462 12.73 8.59 -15.75
CA THR A 462 12.45 7.23 -15.28
C THR A 462 11.72 6.37 -16.32
N LYS A 463 11.39 6.96 -17.49
CA LYS A 463 10.61 6.34 -18.59
C LYS A 463 9.24 5.81 -18.16
N ARG A 464 8.65 6.38 -17.11
CA ARG A 464 7.32 6.03 -16.61
C ARG A 464 6.18 6.47 -17.54
N ALA A 465 6.45 7.35 -18.51
CA ALA A 465 5.58 7.70 -19.62
C ALA A 465 6.39 7.65 -20.91
N PHE A 466 6.30 6.54 -21.63
CA PHE A 466 7.00 6.33 -22.88
C PHE A 466 6.36 7.18 -24.01
N PRO A 467 7.07 7.52 -25.10
CA PRO A 467 6.44 8.20 -26.23
C PRO A 467 5.25 7.39 -26.76
N PRO A 468 4.10 8.04 -26.99
CA PRO A 468 2.95 7.33 -27.53
C PRO A 468 3.32 6.72 -28.90
N HIS A 469 3.01 5.44 -29.05
CA HIS A 469 3.21 4.69 -30.29
C HIS A 469 2.07 3.69 -30.47
N ARG A 470 1.96 3.14 -31.67
CA ARG A 470 0.95 2.12 -31.97
C ARG A 470 1.26 0.83 -31.23
N ILE A 471 0.26 0.26 -30.57
CA ILE A 471 0.40 -1.03 -29.87
C ILE A 471 0.66 -2.14 -30.89
N LEU A 472 0.01 -2.07 -32.04
CA LEU A 472 0.12 -3.07 -33.10
C LEU A 472 1.37 -2.93 -33.99
N ASP A 473 2.27 -1.98 -33.73
CA ASP A 473 3.51 -1.84 -34.50
C ASP A 473 4.51 -2.95 -34.10
N PRO A 474 4.81 -3.92 -34.99
CA PRO A 474 5.62 -5.09 -34.68
C PRO A 474 7.06 -4.76 -34.25
N LYS A 475 7.58 -3.57 -34.56
CA LYS A 475 8.92 -3.13 -34.09
C LYS A 475 9.01 -3.00 -32.57
N HIS A 476 7.86 -2.93 -31.87
CA HIS A 476 7.79 -2.84 -30.43
C HIS A 476 7.67 -4.20 -29.72
N GLY A 477 7.88 -5.30 -30.47
CA GLY A 477 7.85 -6.67 -29.99
C GLY A 477 6.43 -7.26 -29.90
N PRO A 478 6.30 -8.47 -29.37
CA PRO A 478 5.01 -9.14 -29.27
C PRO A 478 4.03 -8.35 -28.40
N LEU A 479 2.75 -8.64 -28.60
CA LEU A 479 1.65 -8.17 -27.75
C LEU A 479 1.70 -8.90 -26.42
N VAL A 480 1.28 -8.21 -25.37
CA VAL A 480 1.22 -8.73 -24.01
C VAL A 480 -0.18 -8.43 -23.46
N ALA A 481 -0.82 -9.44 -22.88
CA ALA A 481 -1.97 -9.24 -21.99
C ALA A 481 -1.59 -9.61 -20.56
N VAL A 482 -2.07 -8.83 -19.60
CA VAL A 482 -1.88 -9.13 -18.17
C VAL A 482 -3.23 -9.15 -17.50
N ARG A 483 -3.58 -10.31 -16.89
CA ARG A 483 -4.79 -10.44 -16.09
C ARG A 483 -4.57 -9.77 -14.74
N LEU A 484 -5.47 -8.86 -14.40
CA LEU A 484 -5.43 -8.08 -13.17
C LEU A 484 -6.57 -8.47 -12.24
N ARG A 485 -6.30 -8.49 -10.94
CA ARG A 485 -7.29 -8.79 -9.90
C ARG A 485 -7.18 -7.80 -8.74
N VAL A 486 -8.23 -7.75 -7.93
CA VAL A 486 -8.21 -6.95 -6.71
C VAL A 486 -7.18 -7.53 -5.75
N LEU A 487 -6.31 -6.64 -5.25
CA LEU A 487 -5.25 -6.92 -4.30
C LEU A 487 -5.58 -6.26 -2.97
N SER A 488 -5.84 -7.04 -1.92
CA SER A 488 -6.02 -6.50 -0.58
C SER A 488 -4.68 -5.99 -0.05
N ARG A 489 -4.70 -4.79 0.56
CA ARG A 489 -3.44 -4.26 1.10
C ARG A 489 -3.60 -3.37 2.30
N LYS A 490 -4.26 -2.22 2.17
CA LYS A 490 -4.25 -1.20 3.22
C LYS A 490 -5.61 -1.07 3.88
N THR A 491 -5.58 -0.99 5.20
CA THR A 491 -6.71 -0.64 6.03
C THR A 491 -6.65 0.86 6.34
N LEU A 492 -7.75 1.56 6.21
CA LEU A 492 -7.88 2.98 6.55
C LEU A 492 -8.73 3.16 7.81
N GLY A 493 -9.76 2.32 7.99
CA GLY A 493 -10.45 2.19 9.27
C GLY A 493 -9.60 1.50 10.31
N GLY A 494 -9.97 1.61 11.59
CA GLY A 494 -9.23 1.00 12.69
C GLY A 494 -9.66 1.54 14.03
N LEU A 495 -8.81 1.40 15.03
CA LEU A 495 -9.06 1.91 16.38
C LEU A 495 -9.28 3.43 16.33
N HIS A 496 -10.34 3.88 16.97
CA HIS A 496 -10.66 5.30 17.07
C HIS A 496 -9.67 6.00 17.99
N THR A 497 -8.86 6.91 17.47
CA THR A 497 -7.83 7.61 18.26
C THR A 497 -7.92 9.12 18.09
N ASP A 498 -7.65 9.85 19.17
CA ASP A 498 -7.40 11.28 19.11
C ASP A 498 -5.97 11.61 18.64
N LEU A 499 -5.65 12.90 18.50
CA LEU A 499 -4.30 13.34 18.07
C LEU A 499 -3.19 13.00 19.09
N GLY A 500 -3.52 12.60 20.29
CA GLY A 500 -2.57 12.06 21.28
C GLY A 500 -2.31 10.56 21.10
N GLY A 501 -2.94 9.91 20.14
CA GLY A 501 -2.88 8.46 19.94
C GLY A 501 -3.64 7.67 20.99
N ARG A 502 -4.46 8.33 21.85
CA ARG A 502 -5.25 7.65 22.86
C ARG A 502 -6.46 6.99 22.21
N VAL A 503 -6.69 5.72 22.52
CA VAL A 503 -7.87 5.00 22.02
C VAL A 503 -9.12 5.51 22.73
N LEU A 504 -10.18 5.78 21.97
CA LEU A 504 -11.44 6.30 22.48
C LEU A 504 -12.45 5.18 22.70
N GLY A 505 -13.22 5.30 23.77
CA GLY A 505 -14.38 4.46 24.06
C GLY A 505 -15.62 4.89 23.29
N ALA A 506 -16.73 4.18 23.52
CA ALA A 506 -18.01 4.43 22.85
C ALA A 506 -18.61 5.81 23.17
N ASP A 507 -18.26 6.40 24.31
CA ASP A 507 -18.66 7.75 24.74
C ASP A 507 -17.74 8.86 24.20
N GLY A 508 -16.73 8.48 23.36
CA GLY A 508 -15.75 9.42 22.81
C GLY A 508 -14.66 9.85 23.79
N THR A 509 -14.65 9.32 25.02
CA THR A 509 -13.58 9.60 25.98
C THR A 509 -12.41 8.62 25.82
N PRO A 510 -11.16 9.04 26.13
CA PRO A 510 -10.03 8.13 26.10
C PRO A 510 -10.16 6.98 27.08
N VAL A 511 -9.88 5.74 26.63
CA VAL A 511 -9.68 4.58 27.49
C VAL A 511 -8.35 4.75 28.21
N PRO A 512 -8.35 4.89 29.56
CA PRO A 512 -7.11 5.17 30.28
C PRO A 512 -6.07 4.07 30.11
N GLY A 513 -4.81 4.46 29.89
CA GLY A 513 -3.69 3.53 29.70
C GLY A 513 -3.61 2.87 28.31
N LEU A 514 -4.50 3.20 27.37
CA LEU A 514 -4.57 2.55 26.06
C LEU A 514 -4.29 3.53 24.90
N TYR A 515 -3.33 3.16 24.06
CA TYR A 515 -2.88 3.94 22.89
C TYR A 515 -2.86 3.06 21.64
N ALA A 516 -2.93 3.68 20.45
CA ALA A 516 -2.71 2.97 19.20
C ALA A 516 -1.96 3.85 18.20
N ALA A 517 -1.17 3.21 17.32
CA ALA A 517 -0.42 3.89 16.29
C ALA A 517 -0.21 3.01 15.04
N GLY A 518 -0.01 3.64 13.89
CA GLY A 518 0.17 2.96 12.61
C GLY A 518 -1.16 2.54 11.99
N GLU A 519 -1.13 1.51 11.15
CA GLU A 519 -2.30 1.10 10.36
C GLU A 519 -3.47 0.57 11.20
N VAL A 520 -3.22 0.11 12.42
CA VAL A 520 -4.29 -0.31 13.35
C VAL A 520 -5.13 0.87 13.85
N SER A 521 -4.56 2.08 13.85
CA SER A 521 -5.25 3.32 14.20
C SER A 521 -5.99 3.86 12.97
N GLY A 522 -7.30 3.94 13.05
CA GLY A 522 -8.14 4.43 11.94
C GLY A 522 -7.91 5.90 11.64
N PHE A 523 -7.53 6.19 10.42
CA PHE A 523 -7.28 7.56 9.95
C PHE A 523 -8.13 7.97 8.73
N GLY A 524 -9.13 7.17 8.38
CA GLY A 524 -10.19 7.52 7.43
C GLY A 524 -9.96 7.25 5.96
#